data_4225948713005e0495eef809db2a5e8d
#
_entry.id   4225948713005e0495eef809db2a5e8d
#
_cell.length_a   1.000
_cell.length_b   1.000
_cell.length_c   1.000
_cell.angle_alpha   90.00
_cell.angle_beta   90.00
_cell.angle_gamma   90.00
#
_symmetry.space_group_name_H-M   'P 1'
#
loop_
_entity.id
_entity.type
_entity.pdbx_description
1 polymer ?
#
loop_
_entity_poly.entity_id
_entity_poly.type
_entity_poly.pdbx_seq_one_letter_code
_entity_poly.pdbx_strand_id
1 'polypeptide(L)'
;MLKLGIIGTSWISHEFITAAHQTGHYHLQAVYSRKMKTAQEFCEPYGAISCYTDFIDFLDSELDVVYIASPNSLHFAQAKLAILAKKHVIIEKPAVTKPSEWKELVKLANEHQVYLFEAARNYQEAAFQVVKDFLSNQEILGANFTFAKYSSKLPALLAGE
;
A
#
# COMPACT_ATOMS: atom_id res chain seq x y z
N MET A 1 16.17 -1.07 -11.86
CA MET A 1 14.94 -0.33 -11.45
C MET A 1 13.87 -1.37 -11.28
N LEU A 2 13.21 -1.41 -10.10
CA LEU A 2 12.17 -2.40 -9.78
C LEU A 2 10.88 -2.11 -10.56
N LYS A 3 10.30 -3.14 -11.16
CA LYS A 3 9.04 -3.09 -11.90
C LYS A 3 7.88 -3.11 -10.91
N LEU A 4 7.18 -1.97 -10.80
CA LEU A 4 6.10 -1.73 -9.84
C LEU A 4 4.75 -2.06 -10.45
N GLY A 5 3.98 -2.92 -9.78
CA GLY A 5 2.57 -3.17 -10.03
C GLY A 5 1.69 -2.48 -9.01
N ILE A 6 0.56 -1.91 -9.43
CA ILE A 6 -0.39 -1.21 -8.56
C ILE A 6 -1.72 -1.95 -8.53
N ILE A 7 -2.24 -2.19 -7.34
CA ILE A 7 -3.60 -2.68 -7.08
C ILE A 7 -4.40 -1.60 -6.35
N GLY A 8 -5.44 -1.09 -6.99
CA GLY A 8 -6.24 0.02 -6.48
C GLY A 8 -5.89 1.34 -7.17
N THR A 9 -6.94 2.05 -7.60
CA THR A 9 -6.86 3.23 -8.48
C THR A 9 -7.35 4.50 -7.77
N SER A 10 -7.00 4.65 -6.49
CA SER A 10 -7.35 5.81 -5.68
C SER A 10 -6.23 6.86 -5.68
N TRP A 11 -6.53 8.04 -5.13
CA TRP A 11 -5.55 9.13 -5.00
C TRP A 11 -4.27 8.70 -4.26
N ILE A 12 -4.36 7.81 -3.27
CA ILE A 12 -3.20 7.34 -2.50
C ILE A 12 -2.22 6.56 -3.39
N SER A 13 -2.73 5.85 -4.41
CA SER A 13 -1.89 5.15 -5.37
C SER A 13 -1.11 6.12 -6.26
N HIS A 14 -1.69 7.26 -6.64
CA HIS A 14 -0.98 8.33 -7.34
C HIS A 14 0.15 8.92 -6.48
N GLU A 15 -0.13 9.20 -5.20
CA GLU A 15 0.88 9.68 -4.25
C GLU A 15 2.03 8.68 -4.10
N PHE A 16 1.70 7.38 -3.97
CA PHE A 16 2.71 6.34 -3.86
C PHE A 16 3.59 6.24 -5.11
N ILE A 17 2.98 6.25 -6.31
CA ILE A 17 3.72 6.22 -7.58
C ILE A 17 4.66 7.43 -7.68
N THR A 18 4.16 8.62 -7.34
CA THR A 18 4.95 9.85 -7.36
C THR A 18 6.17 9.73 -6.45
N ALA A 19 5.97 9.29 -5.20
CA ALA A 19 7.05 9.09 -4.25
C ALA A 19 8.04 7.99 -4.71
N ALA A 20 7.53 6.88 -5.23
CA ALA A 20 8.34 5.78 -5.75
C ALA A 20 9.23 6.24 -6.91
N HIS A 21 8.68 6.99 -7.86
CA HIS A 21 9.43 7.55 -8.99
C HIS A 21 10.52 8.54 -8.53
N GLN A 22 10.23 9.38 -7.53
CA GLN A 22 11.22 10.32 -6.98
C GLN A 22 12.46 9.64 -6.39
N THR A 23 12.33 8.39 -5.92
CA THR A 23 13.49 7.62 -5.44
C THR A 23 14.44 7.19 -6.55
N GLY A 24 13.99 7.17 -7.81
CA GLY A 24 14.73 6.64 -8.95
C GLY A 24 14.90 5.11 -8.95
N HIS A 25 14.27 4.40 -7.99
CA HIS A 25 14.42 2.95 -7.85
C HIS A 25 13.27 2.14 -8.45
N TYR A 26 12.14 2.77 -8.73
CA TYR A 26 10.91 2.12 -9.22
C TYR A 26 10.50 2.63 -10.59
N HIS A 27 9.90 1.75 -11.36
CA HIS A 27 9.23 2.04 -12.62
C HIS A 27 7.82 1.44 -12.59
N LEU A 28 6.80 2.27 -12.85
CA LEU A 28 5.42 1.77 -12.96
C LEU A 28 5.30 0.92 -14.22
N GLN A 29 5.01 -0.36 -14.04
CA GLN A 29 4.93 -1.36 -15.11
C GLN A 29 3.49 -1.77 -15.42
N ALA A 30 2.66 -1.95 -14.39
CA ALA A 30 1.29 -2.44 -14.56
C ALA A 30 0.33 -1.93 -13.50
N VAL A 31 -0.94 -1.86 -13.86
CA VAL A 31 -2.05 -1.51 -12.97
C VAL A 31 -3.15 -2.57 -13.08
N TYR A 32 -3.61 -3.05 -11.93
CA TYR A 32 -4.79 -3.91 -11.83
C TYR A 32 -6.01 -3.13 -11.34
N SER A 33 -7.11 -3.28 -12.03
CA SER A 33 -8.43 -2.82 -11.58
C SER A 33 -9.51 -3.79 -12.05
N ARG A 34 -10.60 -3.92 -11.29
CA ARG A 34 -11.76 -4.75 -11.68
C ARG A 34 -12.44 -4.32 -12.98
N LYS A 35 -12.18 -3.10 -13.45
CA LYS A 35 -12.73 -2.54 -14.67
C LYS A 35 -11.60 -1.97 -15.52
N MET A 36 -11.50 -2.39 -16.78
CA MET A 36 -10.48 -1.94 -17.71
C MET A 36 -10.50 -0.41 -17.88
N LYS A 37 -11.67 0.17 -18.04
CA LYS A 37 -11.83 1.64 -18.15
C LYS A 37 -11.18 2.38 -16.98
N THR A 38 -11.43 1.91 -15.74
CA THR A 38 -10.85 2.53 -14.54
C THR A 38 -9.32 2.39 -14.48
N ALA A 39 -8.78 1.25 -14.93
CA ALA A 39 -7.34 1.08 -15.01
C ALA A 39 -6.72 2.03 -16.05
N GLN A 40 -7.33 2.14 -17.23
CA GLN A 40 -6.86 3.02 -18.29
C GLN A 40 -6.90 4.50 -17.89
N GLU A 41 -8.03 4.98 -17.35
CA GLU A 41 -8.17 6.35 -16.84
C GLU A 41 -7.11 6.66 -15.76
N PHE A 42 -6.85 5.70 -14.86
CA PHE A 42 -5.81 5.86 -13.84
C PHE A 42 -4.40 5.96 -14.46
N CYS A 43 -4.14 5.24 -15.54
CA CYS A 43 -2.82 5.20 -16.18
C CYS A 43 -2.51 6.40 -17.08
N GLU A 44 -3.53 7.17 -17.52
CA GLU A 44 -3.35 8.30 -18.45
C GLU A 44 -2.16 9.23 -18.13
N PRO A 45 -1.92 9.64 -16.87
CA PRO A 45 -0.82 10.53 -16.53
C PRO A 45 0.57 9.89 -16.65
N TYR A 46 0.65 8.56 -16.76
CA TYR A 46 1.92 7.81 -16.70
C TYR A 46 2.36 7.25 -18.05
N GLY A 47 1.58 7.45 -19.12
CA GLY A 47 1.89 6.97 -20.45
C GLY A 47 1.46 5.53 -20.70
N ALA A 48 2.25 4.79 -21.47
CA ALA A 48 1.90 3.43 -21.93
C ALA A 48 2.16 2.40 -20.82
N ILE A 49 1.20 2.25 -19.90
CA ILE A 49 1.22 1.30 -18.79
C ILE A 49 0.30 0.11 -19.09
N SER A 50 0.73 -1.11 -18.78
CA SER A 50 -0.08 -2.30 -18.95
C SER A 50 -1.24 -2.32 -17.94
N CYS A 51 -2.46 -2.52 -18.43
CA CYS A 51 -3.68 -2.56 -17.61
C CYS A 51 -4.26 -3.96 -17.60
N TYR A 52 -4.61 -4.46 -16.42
CA TYR A 52 -5.15 -5.80 -16.20
C TYR A 52 -6.49 -5.76 -15.46
N THR A 53 -7.38 -6.66 -15.82
CA THR A 53 -8.64 -6.94 -15.09
C THR A 53 -8.69 -8.35 -14.52
N ASP A 54 -7.85 -9.25 -15.03
CA ASP A 54 -7.56 -10.54 -14.38
C ASP A 54 -6.39 -10.38 -13.41
N PHE A 55 -6.57 -10.91 -12.20
CA PHE A 55 -5.60 -10.75 -11.13
C PHE A 55 -4.39 -11.69 -11.28
N ILE A 56 -4.61 -12.86 -11.85
CA ILE A 56 -3.53 -13.83 -12.10
C ILE A 56 -2.66 -13.34 -13.25
N ASP A 57 -3.26 -12.90 -14.36
CA ASP A 57 -2.52 -12.33 -15.48
C ASP A 57 -1.68 -11.12 -15.06
N PHE A 58 -2.21 -10.29 -14.13
CA PHE A 58 -1.46 -9.19 -13.54
C PHE A 58 -0.24 -9.68 -12.76
N LEU A 59 -0.41 -10.71 -11.91
CA LEU A 59 0.69 -11.25 -11.10
C LEU A 59 1.72 -12.03 -11.95
N ASP A 60 1.29 -12.66 -13.04
CA ASP A 60 2.17 -13.38 -13.98
C ASP A 60 2.96 -12.42 -14.88
N SER A 61 2.58 -11.15 -14.91
CA SER A 61 3.36 -10.15 -15.66
C SER A 61 4.72 -9.88 -15.01
N GLU A 62 5.59 -9.20 -15.76
CA GLU A 62 6.96 -8.89 -15.32
C GLU A 62 6.98 -7.83 -14.21
N LEU A 63 6.62 -8.21 -12.99
CA LEU A 63 6.66 -7.37 -11.79
C LEU A 63 7.69 -7.87 -10.79
N ASP A 64 8.34 -6.94 -10.09
CA ASP A 64 9.20 -7.22 -8.95
C ASP A 64 8.46 -6.95 -7.63
N VAL A 65 7.67 -5.90 -7.60
CA VAL A 65 6.98 -5.43 -6.39
C VAL A 65 5.55 -5.01 -6.70
N VAL A 66 4.65 -5.31 -5.78
CA VAL A 66 3.22 -4.95 -5.86
C VAL A 66 2.84 -4.06 -4.68
N TYR A 67 2.25 -2.90 -4.99
CA TYR A 67 1.62 -2.03 -4.00
C TYR A 67 0.12 -2.26 -3.98
N ILE A 68 -0.43 -2.56 -2.79
CA ILE A 68 -1.84 -2.90 -2.58
C ILE A 68 -2.54 -1.77 -1.84
N ALA A 69 -3.43 -1.07 -2.52
CA ALA A 69 -4.28 0.00 -2.01
C ALA A 69 -5.77 -0.23 -2.35
N SER A 70 -6.18 -1.47 -2.34
CA SER A 70 -7.57 -1.92 -2.49
C SER A 70 -8.37 -1.71 -1.18
N PRO A 71 -9.68 -2.03 -1.12
CA PRO A 71 -10.40 -2.10 0.14
C PRO A 71 -9.74 -3.08 1.13
N ASN A 72 -9.68 -2.70 2.42
CA ASN A 72 -8.98 -3.44 3.48
C ASN A 72 -9.34 -4.95 3.54
N SER A 73 -10.60 -5.29 3.24
CA SER A 73 -11.08 -6.68 3.22
C SER A 73 -10.41 -7.57 2.16
N LEU A 74 -9.76 -6.97 1.15
CA LEU A 74 -9.08 -7.68 0.07
C LEU A 74 -7.57 -7.79 0.30
N HIS A 75 -6.99 -7.01 1.21
CA HIS A 75 -5.55 -6.89 1.41
C HIS A 75 -4.90 -8.26 1.66
N PHE A 76 -5.43 -9.02 2.62
CA PHE A 76 -4.88 -10.33 2.98
C PHE A 76 -4.83 -11.29 1.77
N ALA A 77 -5.96 -11.46 1.08
CA ALA A 77 -6.05 -12.39 -0.04
C ALA A 77 -5.13 -11.99 -1.20
N GLN A 78 -5.09 -10.70 -1.54
CA GLN A 78 -4.26 -10.18 -2.61
C GLN A 78 -2.76 -10.26 -2.27
N ALA A 79 -2.39 -9.91 -1.05
CA ALA A 79 -1.01 -10.02 -0.57
C ALA A 79 -0.52 -11.47 -0.57
N LYS A 80 -1.36 -12.41 -0.12
CA LYS A 80 -1.04 -13.83 -0.13
C LYS A 80 -0.74 -14.33 -1.54
N LEU A 81 -1.58 -14.01 -2.52
CA LEU A 81 -1.37 -14.39 -3.91
C LEU A 81 -0.11 -13.74 -4.50
N ALA A 82 0.14 -12.46 -4.21
CA ALA A 82 1.34 -11.77 -4.67
C ALA A 82 2.63 -12.40 -4.10
N ILE A 83 2.64 -12.77 -2.81
CA ILE A 83 3.76 -13.48 -2.17
C ILE A 83 3.98 -14.85 -2.83
N LEU A 84 2.91 -15.62 -3.07
CA LEU A 84 2.99 -16.92 -3.73
C LEU A 84 3.53 -16.80 -5.18
N ALA A 85 3.22 -15.70 -5.86
CA ALA A 85 3.79 -15.32 -7.15
C ALA A 85 5.21 -14.72 -7.05
N LYS A 86 5.85 -14.82 -5.86
CA LYS A 86 7.22 -14.34 -5.58
C LYS A 86 7.41 -12.83 -5.83
N LYS A 87 6.38 -12.03 -5.62
CA LYS A 87 6.48 -10.57 -5.69
C LYS A 87 6.74 -9.98 -4.30
N HIS A 88 7.60 -8.98 -4.20
CA HIS A 88 7.67 -8.14 -3.01
C HIS A 88 6.35 -7.40 -2.82
N VAL A 89 5.93 -7.18 -1.59
CA VAL A 89 4.58 -6.63 -1.32
C VAL A 89 4.65 -5.44 -0.36
N ILE A 90 3.99 -4.36 -0.74
CA ILE A 90 3.73 -3.20 0.10
C ILE A 90 2.22 -3.05 0.20
N ILE A 91 1.66 -3.06 1.42
CA ILE A 91 0.22 -3.02 1.65
C ILE A 91 -0.15 -1.73 2.36
N GLU A 92 -1.19 -1.04 1.88
CA GLU A 92 -1.76 0.12 2.61
C GLU A 92 -2.28 -0.27 4.00
N LYS A 93 -2.21 0.72 4.88
CA LYS A 93 -2.69 0.55 6.27
C LYS A 93 -4.24 0.57 6.34
N PRO A 94 -4.84 -0.26 7.19
CA PRO A 94 -4.21 -1.37 7.90
C PRO A 94 -3.88 -2.52 6.93
N ALA A 95 -2.70 -3.12 7.07
CA ALA A 95 -2.26 -4.18 6.15
C ALA A 95 -3.22 -5.38 6.15
N VAL A 96 -3.75 -5.71 7.31
CA VAL A 96 -4.74 -6.78 7.50
C VAL A 96 -5.72 -6.40 8.60
N THR A 97 -6.82 -7.16 8.70
CA THR A 97 -7.85 -6.94 9.73
C THR A 97 -7.72 -7.85 10.96
N LYS A 98 -6.89 -8.89 10.87
CA LYS A 98 -6.66 -9.86 11.96
C LYS A 98 -5.17 -10.10 12.16
N PRO A 99 -4.69 -10.16 13.42
CA PRO A 99 -3.28 -10.47 13.71
C PRO A 99 -2.82 -11.83 13.16
N SER A 100 -3.70 -12.82 13.07
CA SER A 100 -3.39 -14.13 12.48
C SER A 100 -3.07 -14.05 10.99
N GLU A 101 -3.76 -13.18 10.25
CA GLU A 101 -3.51 -12.94 8.83
C GLU A 101 -2.10 -12.34 8.61
N TRP A 102 -1.70 -11.39 9.46
CA TRP A 102 -0.36 -10.82 9.41
C TRP A 102 0.74 -11.87 9.66
N LYS A 103 0.55 -12.70 10.69
CA LYS A 103 1.50 -13.79 11.00
C LYS A 103 1.64 -14.77 9.83
N GLU A 104 0.53 -15.09 9.17
CA GLU A 104 0.54 -15.96 7.98
C GLU A 104 1.30 -15.32 6.82
N LEU A 105 1.04 -14.04 6.51
CA LEU A 105 1.74 -13.33 5.43
C LEU A 105 3.24 -13.23 5.70
N VAL A 106 3.65 -12.92 6.94
CA VAL A 106 5.07 -12.85 7.31
C VAL A 106 5.75 -14.21 7.15
N LYS A 107 5.09 -15.30 7.55
CA LYS A 107 5.60 -16.65 7.36
C LYS A 107 5.78 -16.97 5.88
N LEU A 108 4.77 -16.73 5.07
CA LEU A 108 4.82 -16.95 3.61
C LEU A 108 5.89 -16.11 2.94
N ALA A 109 6.02 -14.83 3.31
CA ALA A 109 7.03 -13.94 2.74
C ALA A 109 8.45 -14.47 3.01
N ASN A 110 8.72 -14.97 4.22
CA ASN A 110 10.00 -15.60 4.55
C ASN A 110 10.24 -16.88 3.74
N GLU A 111 9.22 -17.75 3.63
CA GLU A 111 9.32 -19.00 2.86
C GLU A 111 9.58 -18.77 1.37
N HIS A 112 8.97 -17.71 0.80
CA HIS A 112 9.14 -17.33 -0.60
C HIS A 112 10.30 -16.35 -0.85
N GLN A 113 11.03 -15.93 0.20
CA GLN A 113 12.16 -15.00 0.14
C GLN A 113 11.79 -13.65 -0.50
N VAL A 114 10.62 -13.11 -0.16
CA VAL A 114 10.15 -11.80 -0.59
C VAL A 114 9.97 -10.86 0.59
N TYR A 115 10.06 -9.57 0.33
CA TYR A 115 9.81 -8.54 1.33
C TYR A 115 8.32 -8.22 1.44
N LEU A 116 7.88 -8.01 2.68
CA LEU A 116 6.52 -7.60 3.03
C LEU A 116 6.56 -6.37 3.91
N PHE A 117 5.90 -5.29 3.50
CA PHE A 117 5.82 -4.04 4.24
C PHE A 117 4.37 -3.57 4.38
N GLU A 118 4.06 -2.97 5.54
CA GLU A 118 2.90 -2.11 5.70
C GLU A 118 3.29 -0.66 5.41
N ALA A 119 2.49 0.04 4.62
CA ALA A 119 2.69 1.46 4.29
C ALA A 119 2.28 2.38 5.46
N ALA A 120 2.85 2.15 6.63
CA ALA A 120 2.66 2.97 7.83
C ALA A 120 3.56 4.21 7.76
N ARG A 121 3.20 5.16 6.91
CA ARG A 121 4.00 6.36 6.59
C ARG A 121 4.50 7.10 7.83
N ASN A 122 3.62 7.32 8.79
CA ASN A 122 3.96 8.04 10.02
C ASN A 122 5.09 7.38 10.83
N TYR A 123 5.26 6.05 10.71
CA TYR A 123 6.34 5.33 11.39
C TYR A 123 7.70 5.58 10.72
N GLN A 124 7.70 5.93 9.44
CA GLN A 124 8.90 6.18 8.64
C GLN A 124 9.32 7.66 8.61
N GLU A 125 8.49 8.55 9.14
CA GLU A 125 8.79 9.98 9.17
C GLU A 125 9.96 10.30 10.12
N ALA A 126 10.88 11.17 9.67
CA ALA A 126 12.05 11.56 10.46
C ALA A 126 11.66 12.14 11.85
N ALA A 127 10.57 12.89 11.91
CA ALA A 127 10.05 13.43 13.18
C ALA A 127 9.65 12.31 14.16
N PHE A 128 9.12 11.18 13.67
CA PHE A 128 8.79 10.04 14.52
C PHE A 128 10.05 9.38 15.10
N GLN A 129 11.14 9.30 14.33
CA GLN A 129 12.40 8.75 14.85
C GLN A 129 12.95 9.61 15.99
N VAL A 130 12.89 10.94 15.90
CA VAL A 130 13.31 11.85 16.99
C VAL A 130 12.49 11.58 18.25
N VAL A 131 11.16 11.43 18.13
CA VAL A 131 10.28 11.12 19.27
C VAL A 131 10.62 9.73 19.84
N LYS A 132 10.82 8.73 18.98
CA LYS A 132 11.19 7.37 19.39
C LYS A 132 12.51 7.35 20.16
N ASP A 133 13.53 8.04 19.65
CA ASP A 133 14.85 8.10 20.29
C ASP A 133 14.77 8.82 21.64
N PHE A 134 14.01 9.91 21.73
CA PHE A 134 13.75 10.61 22.99
C PHE A 134 13.09 9.69 24.02
N LEU A 135 12.04 8.95 23.60
CA LEU A 135 11.27 8.06 24.50
C LEU A 135 12.01 6.80 24.90
N SER A 136 12.97 6.33 24.09
CA SER A 136 13.71 5.07 24.37
C SER A 136 14.51 5.09 25.68
N ASN A 137 14.85 6.29 26.19
CA ASN A 137 15.61 6.49 27.42
C ASN A 137 14.75 7.03 28.57
N GLN A 138 13.41 6.99 28.45
CA GLN A 138 12.47 7.50 29.45
C GLN A 138 11.63 6.36 30.03
N GLU A 139 11.34 6.45 31.33
CA GLU A 139 10.29 5.66 31.95
C GLU A 139 8.94 6.30 31.63
N ILE A 140 8.13 5.66 30.80
CA ILE A 140 6.83 6.21 30.36
C ILE A 140 5.76 5.76 31.34
N LEU A 141 5.26 6.68 32.15
CA LEU A 141 4.20 6.43 33.12
C LEU A 141 2.78 6.45 32.50
N GLY A 142 2.64 7.03 31.34
CA GLY A 142 1.38 7.10 30.61
C GLY A 142 1.52 7.85 29.29
N ALA A 143 0.56 7.65 28.38
CA ALA A 143 0.49 8.36 27.14
C ALA A 143 -0.96 8.69 26.76
N ASN A 144 -1.15 9.86 26.13
CA ASN A 144 -2.42 10.25 25.53
C ASN A 144 -2.16 10.60 24.06
N PHE A 145 -2.85 9.88 23.16
CA PHE A 145 -2.74 10.09 21.71
C PHE A 145 -4.05 10.68 21.19
N THR A 146 -3.97 11.84 20.56
CA THR A 146 -5.13 12.48 19.97
C THR A 146 -4.90 12.66 18.46
N PHE A 147 -5.84 12.16 17.65
CA PHE A 147 -5.93 12.46 16.25
C PHE A 147 -7.25 13.18 15.97
N ALA A 148 -7.18 14.50 15.92
CA ALA A 148 -8.35 15.34 15.72
C ALA A 148 -8.22 16.08 14.38
N LYS A 149 -9.16 15.82 13.47
CA LYS A 149 -9.34 16.60 12.24
C LYS A 149 -10.80 16.59 11.81
N TYR A 150 -11.20 17.62 11.08
CA TYR A 150 -12.50 17.59 10.45
C TYR A 150 -12.59 16.46 9.42
N SER A 151 -13.71 15.74 9.44
CA SER A 151 -14.01 14.75 8.40
C SER A 151 -14.12 15.44 7.04
N SER A 152 -13.62 14.80 5.99
CA SER A 152 -13.87 15.26 4.61
C SER A 152 -15.36 15.24 4.23
N LYS A 153 -16.18 14.51 5.01
CA LYS A 153 -17.64 14.46 4.86
C LYS A 153 -18.38 15.51 5.69
N LEU A 154 -17.67 16.29 6.52
CA LEU A 154 -18.31 17.29 7.38
C LEU A 154 -19.14 18.32 6.60
N PRO A 155 -18.68 18.86 5.44
CA PRO A 155 -19.50 19.79 4.66
C PRO A 155 -20.82 19.18 4.19
N ALA A 156 -20.82 17.94 3.71
CA ALA A 156 -22.04 17.24 3.28
C ALA A 156 -22.97 16.97 4.48
N LEU A 157 -22.42 16.55 5.61
CA LEU A 157 -23.22 16.36 6.84
C LEU A 157 -23.86 17.66 7.33
N LEU A 158 -23.16 18.78 7.27
CA LEU A 158 -23.70 20.10 7.64
C LEU A 158 -24.74 20.62 6.63
N ALA A 159 -24.65 20.19 5.37
CA ALA A 159 -25.65 20.48 4.34
C ALA A 159 -26.90 19.59 4.41
N GLY A 160 -26.91 18.58 5.30
CA GLY A 160 -28.03 17.65 5.45
C GLY A 160 -28.05 16.52 4.40
N GLU A 161 -26.91 16.20 3.79
CA GLU A 161 -26.71 15.12 2.80
C GLU A 161 -26.28 13.80 3.46
#